data_760963dd6b52049d78197831372e10cc
#
_entry.id   760963dd6b52049d78197831372e10cc
#
_cell.length_a   1.000
_cell.length_b   1.000
_cell.length_c   1.000
_cell.angle_alpha   90.00
_cell.angle_beta   90.00
_cell.angle_gamma   90.00
#
_symmetry.space_group_name_H-M   'P 1'
#
loop_
_entity.id
_entity.type
_entity.pdbx_description
1 polymer ?
#
loop_
_entity_poly.entity_id
_entity_poly.type
_entity_poly.pdbx_seq_one_letter_code
_entity_poly.pdbx_strand_id
1 'polypeptide(L)'
;MSIILNIETSSTNCSVSISEEGKLVDFVEQNFDQYSHSKSLHVFIDKLFKNTEIPLGDLNAVSISEGPGSYTGLRIGVSAAKGICFALDIPLIAIDTMYILARKIECSKGYIISAMDARRAVSYTHLTLPTILLV
;
A
#
# COMPACT_ATOMS: atom_id res chain seq x y z
N MET A 1 0.14 12.71 -17.17
CA MET A 1 0.81 11.54 -16.55
C MET A 1 0.36 11.45 -15.10
N SER A 2 -0.06 10.28 -14.64
CA SER A 2 -0.46 10.11 -13.24
C SER A 2 0.62 9.33 -12.47
N ILE A 3 1.30 10.03 -11.57
CA ILE A 3 2.36 9.48 -10.72
C ILE A 3 1.80 9.30 -9.31
N ILE A 4 1.82 8.08 -8.80
CA ILE A 4 1.24 7.74 -7.50
C ILE A 4 2.31 7.10 -6.61
N LEU A 5 2.49 7.62 -5.40
CA LEU A 5 3.24 6.99 -4.35
C LEU A 5 2.33 5.99 -3.61
N ASN A 6 2.70 4.73 -3.56
CA ASN A 6 1.96 3.70 -2.86
C ASN A 6 2.69 3.32 -1.57
N ILE A 7 1.98 3.25 -0.46
CA ILE A 7 2.52 2.94 0.87
C ILE A 7 1.79 1.73 1.45
N GLU A 8 2.53 0.74 1.95
CA GLU A 8 2.00 -0.45 2.60
C GLU A 8 2.70 -0.69 3.94
N THR A 9 1.95 -0.61 5.02
CA THR A 9 2.43 -0.78 6.40
C THR A 9 1.48 -1.60 7.27
N SER A 10 0.55 -2.32 6.65
CA SER A 10 -0.50 -3.08 7.37
C SER A 10 0.01 -4.36 8.04
N SER A 11 1.18 -4.87 7.63
CA SER A 11 1.79 -6.09 8.16
C SER A 11 3.21 -5.82 8.67
N THR A 12 4.01 -6.86 8.88
CA THR A 12 5.44 -6.74 9.19
C THR A 12 6.29 -6.32 7.99
N ASN A 13 5.74 -6.44 6.78
CA ASN A 13 6.36 -5.87 5.59
C ASN A 13 6.12 -4.36 5.56
N CYS A 14 7.18 -3.60 5.35
CA CYS A 14 7.12 -2.17 5.04
C CYS A 14 7.52 -2.00 3.59
N SER A 15 6.62 -1.50 2.76
CA SER A 15 6.93 -1.25 1.36
C SER A 15 6.41 0.08 0.87
N VAL A 16 7.15 0.67 -0.04
CA VAL A 16 6.77 1.86 -0.80
C VAL A 16 7.08 1.63 -2.27
N SER A 17 6.22 2.12 -3.14
CA SER A 17 6.46 2.06 -4.58
C SER A 17 5.96 3.31 -5.29
N ILE A 18 6.51 3.59 -6.46
CA ILE A 18 5.99 4.60 -7.38
C ILE A 18 5.41 3.88 -8.58
N SER A 19 4.21 4.27 -8.94
CA SER A 19 3.58 3.87 -10.19
C SER A 19 3.28 5.08 -11.08
N GLU A 20 3.47 4.89 -12.38
CA GLU A 20 3.17 5.87 -13.42
C GLU A 20 2.21 5.25 -14.43
N GLU A 21 1.07 5.89 -14.69
CA GLU A 21 0.02 5.38 -15.59
C GLU A 21 -0.37 3.93 -15.28
N GLY A 22 -0.45 3.58 -13.99
CA GLY A 22 -0.78 2.23 -13.52
C GLY A 22 0.33 1.18 -13.64
N LYS A 23 1.52 1.57 -14.09
CA LYS A 23 2.69 0.67 -14.17
C LYS A 23 3.66 0.95 -13.05
N LEU A 24 4.21 -0.11 -12.47
CA LEU A 24 5.26 0.01 -11.45
C LEU A 24 6.55 0.57 -12.07
N VAL A 25 7.05 1.66 -11.49
CA VAL A 25 8.33 2.27 -11.86
C VAL A 25 9.47 1.68 -11.02
N ASP A 26 9.35 1.78 -9.69
CA ASP A 26 10.33 1.22 -8.74
C ASP A 26 9.66 0.99 -7.38
N PHE A 27 10.29 0.18 -6.54
CA PHE A 27 9.83 -0.09 -5.18
C PHE A 27 10.97 -0.36 -4.22
N VAL A 28 10.71 -0.09 -2.95
CA VAL A 28 11.60 -0.44 -1.83
C VAL A 28 10.76 -1.15 -0.78
N GLU A 29 11.16 -2.35 -0.40
CA GLU A 29 10.48 -3.12 0.63
C GLU A 29 11.44 -3.86 1.56
N GLN A 30 10.99 -4.13 2.76
CA GLN A 30 11.69 -4.99 3.71
C GLN A 30 10.70 -5.63 4.67
N ASN A 31 10.87 -6.93 4.88
CA ASN A 31 10.22 -7.65 5.97
C ASN A 31 11.02 -7.49 7.26
N PHE A 32 10.34 -7.22 8.35
CA PHE A 32 10.95 -7.12 9.67
C PHE A 32 10.41 -8.21 10.57
N ASP A 33 11.25 -8.76 11.47
CA ASP A 33 10.80 -9.69 12.50
C ASP A 33 9.89 -9.01 13.52
N GLN A 34 10.01 -7.69 13.65
CA GLN A 34 9.18 -6.82 14.48
C GLN A 34 8.77 -5.57 13.71
N TYR A 35 7.67 -4.94 14.15
CA TYR A 35 7.19 -3.72 13.53
C TYR A 35 8.17 -2.56 13.69
N SER A 36 8.86 -2.18 12.60
CA SER A 36 9.87 -1.11 12.55
C SER A 36 9.52 0.01 11.57
N HIS A 37 8.25 0.12 11.19
CA HIS A 37 7.79 1.08 10.16
C HIS A 37 8.15 2.53 10.46
N SER A 38 8.13 2.94 11.73
CA SER A 38 8.41 4.33 12.13
C SER A 38 9.83 4.79 11.78
N LYS A 39 10.79 3.85 11.77
CA LYS A 39 12.19 4.15 11.45
C LYS A 39 12.49 4.04 9.97
N SER A 40 11.75 3.18 9.26
CA SER A 40 12.10 2.74 7.92
C SER A 40 11.29 3.44 6.83
N LEU A 41 10.03 3.77 7.09
CA LEU A 41 9.12 4.27 6.05
C LEU A 41 9.66 5.52 5.33
N HIS A 42 10.07 6.54 6.07
CA HIS A 42 10.58 7.78 5.48
C HIS A 42 11.92 7.58 4.76
N VAL A 43 12.77 6.68 5.27
CA VAL A 43 14.03 6.31 4.62
C VAL A 43 13.75 5.61 3.28
N PHE A 44 12.75 4.75 3.23
CA PHE A 44 12.37 4.07 2.00
C PHE A 44 11.76 5.02 0.97
N ILE A 45 10.93 5.97 1.42
CA ILE A 45 10.39 7.02 0.55
C ILE A 45 11.54 7.86 -0.04
N ASP A 46 12.47 8.35 0.78
CA ASP A 46 13.63 9.12 0.32
C ASP A 46 14.49 8.33 -0.68
N LYS A 47 14.77 7.06 -0.36
CA LYS A 47 15.52 6.18 -1.26
C LYS A 47 14.81 5.97 -2.60
N LEU A 48 13.49 5.76 -2.57
CA LEU A 48 12.69 5.54 -3.77
C LEU A 48 12.74 6.76 -4.70
N PHE A 49 12.56 7.96 -4.16
CA PHE A 49 12.65 9.18 -4.97
C PHE A 49 14.06 9.46 -5.51
N LYS A 50 15.10 9.11 -4.76
CA LYS A 50 16.48 9.19 -5.24
C LYS A 50 16.78 8.21 -6.38
N ASN A 51 16.23 6.99 -6.29
CA ASN A 51 16.43 5.97 -7.32
C ASN A 51 15.73 6.32 -8.63
N THR A 52 14.51 6.86 -8.54
CA THR A 52 13.67 7.15 -9.71
C THR A 52 13.97 8.51 -10.33
N GLU A 53 14.68 9.38 -9.62
CA GLU A 53 14.91 10.77 -10.02
C GLU A 53 13.61 11.58 -10.26
N ILE A 54 12.46 11.05 -9.83
CA ILE A 54 11.16 11.74 -9.93
C ILE A 54 11.07 12.77 -8.81
N PRO A 55 10.81 14.05 -9.11
CA PRO A 55 10.61 15.05 -8.07
C PRO A 55 9.37 14.75 -7.23
N LEU A 56 9.46 14.94 -5.91
CA LEU A 56 8.32 14.74 -5.01
C LEU A 56 7.10 15.59 -5.40
N GLY A 57 7.35 16.77 -5.96
CA GLY A 57 6.29 17.70 -6.41
C GLY A 57 5.53 17.23 -7.65
N ASP A 58 5.99 16.20 -8.36
CA ASP A 58 5.32 15.64 -9.52
C ASP A 58 4.28 14.58 -9.17
N LEU A 59 4.16 14.24 -7.87
CA LEU A 59 3.12 13.32 -7.40
C LEU A 59 1.72 13.88 -7.64
N ASN A 60 0.85 13.02 -8.13
CA ASN A 60 -0.56 13.35 -8.34
C ASN A 60 -1.48 12.78 -7.24
N ALA A 61 -1.04 11.75 -6.53
CA ALA A 61 -1.74 11.16 -5.40
C ALA A 61 -0.80 10.31 -4.53
N VAL A 62 -1.24 10.01 -3.30
CA VAL A 62 -0.65 8.96 -2.48
C VAL A 62 -1.71 7.90 -2.23
N SER A 63 -1.38 6.63 -2.40
CA SER A 63 -2.23 5.51 -2.01
C SER A 63 -1.71 4.83 -0.74
N ILE A 64 -2.62 4.35 0.09
CA ILE A 64 -2.32 3.70 1.37
C ILE A 64 -3.30 2.56 1.63
N SER A 65 -2.81 1.45 2.19
CA SER A 65 -3.68 0.44 2.77
C SER A 65 -4.36 0.99 4.04
N GLU A 66 -5.69 0.97 4.06
CA GLU A 66 -6.48 1.54 5.17
C GLU A 66 -6.76 0.55 6.31
N GLY A 67 -6.44 -0.72 6.09
CA GLY A 67 -6.74 -1.82 6.98
C GLY A 67 -7.69 -2.85 6.35
N PRO A 68 -7.92 -3.96 7.06
CA PRO A 68 -7.39 -4.34 8.38
C PRO A 68 -5.87 -4.59 8.36
N GLY A 69 -5.26 -4.56 9.56
CA GLY A 69 -3.83 -4.81 9.69
C GLY A 69 -3.28 -4.37 11.06
N SER A 70 -1.97 -4.25 11.13
CA SER A 70 -1.27 -3.76 12.32
C SER A 70 -1.75 -2.36 12.69
N TYR A 71 -2.30 -2.19 13.88
CA TYR A 71 -2.77 -0.90 14.38
C TYR A 71 -1.67 0.17 14.35
N THR A 72 -0.49 -0.15 14.85
CA THR A 72 0.64 0.78 14.87
C THR A 72 1.15 1.05 13.45
N GLY A 73 1.30 0.01 12.63
CA GLY A 73 1.76 0.13 11.24
C GLY A 73 0.83 1.01 10.41
N LEU A 74 -0.48 0.76 10.47
CA LEU A 74 -1.47 1.56 9.76
C LEU A 74 -1.43 3.04 10.17
N ARG A 75 -1.30 3.34 11.46
CA ARG A 75 -1.20 4.73 11.93
C ARG A 75 0.03 5.45 11.41
N ILE A 76 1.17 4.77 11.37
CA ILE A 76 2.43 5.32 10.84
C ILE A 76 2.27 5.63 9.34
N GLY A 77 1.79 4.65 8.56
CA GLY A 77 1.60 4.82 7.13
C GLY A 77 0.59 5.92 6.79
N VAL A 78 -0.57 5.91 7.44
CA VAL A 78 -1.62 6.92 7.22
C VAL A 78 -1.17 8.32 7.61
N SER A 79 -0.42 8.46 8.73
CA SER A 79 0.11 9.76 9.14
C SER A 79 1.10 10.32 8.12
N ALA A 80 2.01 9.47 7.63
CA ALA A 80 2.97 9.86 6.59
C ALA A 80 2.27 10.24 5.29
N ALA A 81 1.33 9.40 4.82
CA ALA A 81 0.56 9.65 3.60
C ALA A 81 -0.24 10.96 3.68
N LYS A 82 -0.94 11.18 4.80
CA LYS A 82 -1.67 12.44 5.03
C LYS A 82 -0.75 13.65 5.06
N GLY A 83 0.43 13.54 5.69
CA GLY A 83 1.41 14.61 5.73
C GLY A 83 1.90 15.01 4.34
N ILE A 84 2.21 14.03 3.49
CA ILE A 84 2.63 14.27 2.10
C ILE A 84 1.48 14.89 1.29
N CYS A 85 0.28 14.32 1.37
CA CYS A 85 -0.89 14.84 0.66
C CYS A 85 -1.21 16.28 1.06
N PHE A 86 -1.14 16.60 2.35
CA PHE A 86 -1.37 17.94 2.85
C PHE A 86 -0.31 18.93 2.36
N ALA A 87 0.96 18.53 2.37
CA ALA A 87 2.06 19.40 1.94
C ALA A 87 2.05 19.71 0.44
N LEU A 88 1.58 18.77 -0.38
CA LEU A 88 1.55 18.89 -1.84
C LEU A 88 0.18 19.26 -2.41
N ASP A 89 -0.84 19.37 -1.56
CA ASP A 89 -2.25 19.59 -1.95
C ASP A 89 -2.76 18.55 -2.98
N ILE A 90 -2.45 17.28 -2.73
CA ILE A 90 -2.83 16.14 -3.58
C ILE A 90 -3.75 15.15 -2.85
N PRO A 91 -4.57 14.39 -3.57
CA PRO A 91 -5.51 13.44 -2.97
C PRO A 91 -4.83 12.24 -2.32
N LEU A 92 -5.48 11.72 -1.27
CA LEU A 92 -5.17 10.46 -0.62
C LEU A 92 -6.14 9.37 -1.08
N ILE A 93 -5.61 8.24 -1.53
CA ILE A 93 -6.40 7.07 -1.97
C ILE A 93 -6.28 5.98 -0.91
N ALA A 94 -7.36 5.70 -0.20
CA ALA A 94 -7.42 4.62 0.77
C ALA A 94 -7.91 3.33 0.10
N ILE A 95 -7.19 2.23 0.31
CA ILE A 95 -7.50 0.93 -0.30
C ILE A 95 -7.59 -0.13 0.79
N ASP A 96 -8.65 -0.91 0.79
CA ASP A 96 -8.84 -2.03 1.72
C ASP A 96 -7.71 -3.07 1.57
N THR A 97 -7.08 -3.44 2.69
CA THR A 97 -5.94 -4.37 2.71
C THR A 97 -6.34 -5.76 2.19
N MET A 98 -7.55 -6.22 2.50
CA MET A 98 -8.03 -7.54 2.05
C MET A 98 -8.29 -7.55 0.55
N TYR A 99 -8.75 -6.42 0.00
CA TYR A 99 -8.89 -6.25 -1.44
C TYR A 99 -7.55 -6.29 -2.15
N ILE A 100 -6.52 -5.62 -1.60
CA ILE A 100 -5.15 -5.68 -2.15
C ILE A 100 -4.63 -7.12 -2.18
N LEU A 101 -4.84 -7.90 -1.10
CA LEU A 101 -4.46 -9.31 -1.04
C LEU A 101 -5.18 -10.15 -2.10
N ALA A 102 -6.48 -9.95 -2.25
CA ALA A 102 -7.28 -10.67 -3.25
C ALA A 102 -6.82 -10.39 -4.68
N ARG A 103 -6.41 -9.16 -4.97
CA ARG A 103 -5.95 -8.74 -6.31
C ARG A 103 -4.59 -9.32 -6.72
N LYS A 104 -3.85 -9.94 -5.82
CA LYS A 104 -2.60 -10.65 -6.14
C LYS A 104 -2.81 -11.97 -6.89
N ILE A 105 -4.03 -12.47 -6.90
CA ILE A 105 -4.40 -13.77 -7.48
C ILE A 105 -5.27 -13.53 -8.71
N GLU A 106 -4.84 -14.06 -9.85
CA GLU A 106 -5.67 -14.15 -11.04
C GLU A 106 -6.45 -15.46 -11.02
N CYS A 107 -7.77 -15.37 -11.00
CA CYS A 107 -8.66 -16.51 -11.00
C CYS A 107 -9.77 -16.32 -12.04
N SER A 108 -9.88 -17.24 -12.98
CA SER A 108 -10.92 -17.18 -14.02
C SER A 108 -12.24 -17.83 -13.62
N LYS A 109 -12.22 -18.71 -12.61
CA LYS A 109 -13.40 -19.43 -12.10
C LYS A 109 -13.30 -19.64 -10.60
N GLY A 110 -14.42 -19.52 -9.90
CA GLY A 110 -14.51 -19.76 -8.46
C GLY A 110 -14.52 -18.47 -7.65
N TYR A 111 -14.05 -18.55 -6.42
CA TYR A 111 -14.04 -17.44 -5.46
C TYR A 111 -12.62 -17.20 -4.96
N ILE A 112 -12.29 -15.95 -4.74
CA ILE A 112 -11.06 -15.56 -4.04
C ILE A 112 -11.46 -15.17 -2.61
N ILE A 113 -10.91 -15.89 -1.63
CA ILE A 113 -11.08 -15.57 -0.23
C ILE A 113 -9.73 -15.10 0.28
N SER A 114 -9.63 -13.82 0.62
CA SER A 114 -8.50 -13.29 1.34
C SER A 114 -8.75 -13.36 2.84
N ALA A 115 -7.75 -13.75 3.61
CA ALA A 115 -7.84 -13.88 5.07
C ALA A 115 -6.57 -13.34 5.72
N MET A 116 -6.74 -12.69 6.87
CA MET A 116 -5.65 -12.17 7.69
C MET A 116 -5.91 -12.54 9.15
N ASP A 117 -4.89 -13.04 9.85
CA ASP A 117 -4.97 -13.34 11.27
C ASP A 117 -5.10 -12.04 12.09
N ALA A 118 -6.22 -11.94 12.82
CA ALA A 118 -6.51 -10.82 13.71
C ALA A 118 -6.06 -11.09 15.16
N ARG A 119 -5.36 -12.21 15.41
CA ARG A 119 -4.98 -12.74 16.72
C ARG A 119 -6.19 -13.21 17.55
N ARG A 120 -5.92 -13.90 18.68
CA ARG A 120 -6.93 -14.44 19.62
C ARG A 120 -7.99 -15.32 18.93
N ALA A 121 -7.57 -16.14 17.97
CA ALA A 121 -8.43 -17.02 17.17
C ALA A 121 -9.52 -16.30 16.37
N VAL A 122 -9.27 -15.05 15.98
CA VAL A 122 -10.12 -14.23 15.10
C VAL A 122 -9.39 -14.00 13.79
N SER A 123 -10.11 -13.99 12.68
CA SER A 123 -9.57 -13.62 11.36
C SER A 123 -10.44 -12.56 10.69
N TYR A 124 -9.79 -11.67 9.94
CA TYR A 124 -10.48 -10.86 8.94
C TYR A 124 -10.60 -11.68 7.66
N THR A 125 -11.77 -11.65 7.02
CA THR A 125 -12.00 -12.35 5.76
C THR A 125 -12.73 -11.45 4.78
N HIS A 126 -12.38 -11.59 3.50
CA HIS A 126 -13.04 -10.91 2.39
C HIS A 126 -13.23 -11.88 1.25
N LEU A 127 -14.46 -11.97 0.73
CA LEU A 127 -14.84 -12.80 -0.40
C LEU A 127 -15.02 -11.93 -1.63
N THR A 128 -14.30 -12.23 -2.70
CA THR A 128 -14.50 -11.60 -4.00
C THR A 128 -14.92 -12.60 -5.05
N LEU A 129 -15.79 -12.16 -5.95
CA LEU A 129 -16.08 -12.86 -7.20
C LEU A 129 -14.99 -12.50 -8.23
N PRO A 130 -14.63 -13.43 -9.15
CA PRO A 130 -13.79 -13.07 -10.27
C PRO A 130 -14.50 -11.99 -11.07
N THR A 131 -13.96 -10.78 -11.03
CA THR A 131 -14.45 -9.70 -11.87
C THR A 131 -13.82 -9.86 -13.24
N ILE A 132 -14.57 -10.33 -14.22
CA ILE A 132 -14.18 -10.20 -15.61
C ILE A 132 -14.31 -8.71 -15.94
N LEU A 133 -13.21 -7.98 -15.87
CA LEU A 133 -13.11 -6.67 -16.50
C LEU A 133 -13.07 -6.92 -18.00
N LEU A 134 -14.23 -6.85 -18.61
CA LEU A 134 -14.35 -6.62 -20.05
C LEU A 134 -13.92 -5.17 -20.27
N VAL A 135 -12.69 -5.02 -20.75
CA VAL A 135 -12.20 -3.77 -21.31
C VAL A 135 -12.54 -3.76 -22.78
#